data_66df29ce40223aa28dd99b13bf197b83
#
_entry.id   66df29ce40223aa28dd99b13bf197b83
#
_cell.length_a   1.000
_cell.length_b   1.000
_cell.length_c   1.000
_cell.angle_alpha   90.00
_cell.angle_beta   90.00
_cell.angle_gamma   90.00
#
_symmetry.space_group_name_H-M   'P 1'
#
loop_
_entity.id
_entity.type
_entity.pdbx_description
1 polymer ?
#
loop_
_entity_poly.entity_id
_entity_poly.type
_entity_poly.pdbx_seq_one_letter_code
_entity_poly.pdbx_strand_id
1 'polypeptide(L)'
;MTALREYNLIMRTLVELYDAEQMLNLIAATQLECDLVVFLYTADQKHLIHNEVIENLITAPTEYMEYSPASLESLLDQIEGDEIFIDVHGGDDLAISIVSAAAERNRYYICYSGMSTDQFYILHDGTTSMQKLKVPRLSVRQIVALYGGKVRNLPESYFDDYGRKAAEECLAEHRRSAKRWTAFAKAIASAGSSQKENTVWRADTKFYHDYENILENLPHVFDFCGIRDGRCELVFHDRAYQLLVTDIGVPFEYETYYQMVDSKAFDDVDLRVNIDWNGGDFVSGDPNSELDVVASLKGRLISISCKAGKYDQQAIYEVKANADKFGGITSVPVLCADIDMERPEYVEKANELNVLLIEHKEMKKKKAAQMILKWMETH
;
A
#
# COMPACT_ATOMS: atom_id res chain seq x y z
N MET A 1 -1.36 -60.04 2.02
CA MET A 1 -1.41 -59.21 3.23
C MET A 1 -0.44 -58.08 3.07
N THR A 2 -0.92 -56.94 2.56
CA THR A 2 -0.18 -55.73 2.36
C THR A 2 -0.29 -54.92 3.64
N ALA A 3 0.76 -54.81 4.41
CA ALA A 3 0.82 -53.96 5.58
C ALA A 3 0.66 -52.50 5.13
N LEU A 4 -0.48 -51.91 5.43
CA LEU A 4 -0.63 -50.47 5.42
C LEU A 4 0.33 -49.94 6.48
N ARG A 5 1.39 -49.24 6.05
CA ARG A 5 2.16 -48.38 6.93
C ARG A 5 1.24 -47.28 7.37
N GLU A 6 0.74 -47.31 8.61
CA GLU A 6 0.23 -46.17 9.30
C GLU A 6 1.37 -45.14 9.36
N TYR A 7 1.32 -44.16 8.50
CA TYR A 7 2.08 -42.94 8.71
C TYR A 7 1.44 -42.29 9.94
N ASN A 8 2.09 -42.37 11.09
CA ASN A 8 1.77 -41.45 12.18
C ASN A 8 2.02 -40.06 11.64
N LEU A 9 0.96 -39.36 11.25
CA LEU A 9 1.01 -37.94 10.92
C LEU A 9 1.31 -37.21 12.22
N ILE A 10 2.48 -36.60 12.31
CA ILE A 10 2.89 -35.75 13.42
C ILE A 10 2.02 -34.50 13.35
N MET A 11 1.22 -34.24 14.37
CA MET A 11 0.38 -33.05 14.48
C MET A 11 1.26 -31.84 14.87
N ARG A 12 1.32 -30.85 14.01
CA ARG A 12 2.02 -29.58 14.22
C ARG A 12 1.05 -28.48 14.58
N THR A 13 1.25 -27.88 15.74
CA THR A 13 0.45 -26.73 16.19
C THR A 13 1.32 -25.50 16.30
N LEU A 14 0.90 -24.40 15.64
CA LEU A 14 1.47 -23.09 15.82
C LEU A 14 0.64 -22.30 16.83
N VAL A 15 1.31 -21.75 17.83
CA VAL A 15 0.75 -20.81 18.80
C VAL A 15 1.28 -19.42 18.48
N GLU A 16 0.39 -18.50 18.18
CA GLU A 16 0.72 -17.10 17.88
C GLU A 16 0.32 -16.25 19.09
N LEU A 17 1.27 -15.51 19.68
CA LEU A 17 0.92 -14.38 20.53
C LEU A 17 0.42 -13.27 19.61
N TYR A 18 -0.88 -12.98 19.63
CA TYR A 18 -1.52 -12.09 18.67
C TYR A 18 -0.94 -10.68 18.73
N ASP A 19 -0.53 -10.13 17.58
CA ASP A 19 0.04 -8.80 17.45
C ASP A 19 -0.99 -7.80 16.92
N ALA A 20 -0.92 -6.56 17.40
CA ALA A 20 -1.64 -5.43 16.81
C ALA A 20 -1.15 -5.14 15.38
N GLU A 21 0.11 -5.47 15.11
CA GLU A 21 0.72 -5.42 13.78
C GLU A 21 0.30 -6.65 12.97
N GLN A 22 -0.82 -6.52 12.27
CA GLN A 22 -1.55 -7.64 11.68
C GLN A 22 -0.73 -8.50 10.70
N MET A 23 0.25 -7.92 10.02
CA MET A 23 1.12 -8.67 9.10
C MET A 23 1.95 -9.73 9.84
N LEU A 24 2.36 -9.46 11.07
CA LEU A 24 3.16 -10.39 11.86
C LEU A 24 2.41 -11.68 12.19
N ASN A 25 1.09 -11.58 12.40
CA ASN A 25 0.21 -12.74 12.65
C ASN A 25 0.09 -13.71 11.44
N LEU A 26 0.60 -13.33 10.26
CA LEU A 26 0.56 -14.18 9.06
C LEU A 26 1.88 -14.89 8.79
N ILE A 27 2.99 -14.33 9.24
CA ILE A 27 4.31 -14.74 8.75
C ILE A 27 4.65 -16.14 9.22
N ALA A 28 4.55 -16.43 10.51
CA ALA A 28 4.89 -17.76 11.02
C ALA A 28 3.91 -18.82 10.49
N ALA A 29 2.61 -18.50 10.43
CA ALA A 29 1.58 -19.40 9.88
C ALA A 29 1.78 -19.73 8.40
N THR A 30 2.34 -18.80 7.60
CA THR A 30 2.67 -19.06 6.20
C THR A 30 4.06 -19.67 5.99
N GLN A 31 4.96 -19.52 6.96
CA GLN A 31 6.32 -20.10 6.95
C GLN A 31 6.31 -21.58 7.33
N LEU A 32 5.49 -21.93 8.33
CA LEU A 32 5.38 -23.27 8.88
C LEU A 32 4.16 -24.00 8.30
N GLU A 33 4.37 -25.26 7.92
CA GLU A 33 3.25 -26.13 7.53
C GLU A 33 2.67 -26.76 8.80
N CYS A 34 1.64 -26.10 9.36
CA CYS A 34 0.95 -26.51 10.59
C CYS A 34 -0.42 -27.11 10.32
N ASP A 35 -0.87 -28.00 11.18
CA ASP A 35 -2.21 -28.61 11.15
C ASP A 35 -3.25 -27.80 11.93
N LEU A 36 -2.78 -26.94 12.86
CA LEU A 36 -3.61 -26.05 13.67
C LEU A 36 -2.83 -24.75 13.97
N VAL A 37 -3.51 -23.61 13.94
CA VAL A 37 -2.99 -22.33 14.41
C VAL A 37 -3.86 -21.81 15.56
N VAL A 38 -3.26 -21.58 16.72
CA VAL A 38 -3.91 -21.06 17.91
C VAL A 38 -3.45 -19.64 18.17
N PHE A 39 -4.34 -18.67 18.03
CA PHE A 39 -4.08 -17.28 18.37
C PHE A 39 -4.40 -17.02 19.84
N LEU A 40 -3.37 -16.63 20.60
CA LEU A 40 -3.51 -16.18 21.98
C LEU A 40 -3.57 -14.65 22.01
N TYR A 41 -4.67 -14.09 22.48
CA TYR A 41 -4.89 -12.65 22.49
C TYR A 41 -5.27 -12.12 23.88
N THR A 42 -4.96 -10.86 24.15
CA THR A 42 -5.35 -10.17 25.39
C THR A 42 -6.73 -9.50 25.24
N ALA A 43 -7.39 -9.18 26.35
CA ALA A 43 -8.73 -8.59 26.36
C ALA A 43 -8.84 -7.29 25.54
N ASP A 44 -7.78 -6.48 25.49
CA ASP A 44 -7.72 -5.25 24.69
C ASP A 44 -7.57 -5.50 23.18
N GLN A 45 -7.02 -6.66 22.78
CA GLN A 45 -6.88 -7.07 21.37
C GLN A 45 -8.17 -7.70 20.79
N LYS A 46 -9.18 -7.94 21.62
CA LYS A 46 -10.43 -8.62 21.21
C LYS A 46 -11.13 -8.02 19.99
N HIS A 47 -10.92 -6.74 19.72
CA HIS A 47 -11.51 -6.05 18.56
C HIS A 47 -10.70 -6.26 17.26
N LEU A 48 -9.50 -6.85 17.33
CA LEU A 48 -8.60 -7.10 16.20
C LEU A 48 -8.66 -8.55 15.69
N ILE A 49 -9.11 -9.49 16.53
CA ILE A 49 -9.20 -10.91 16.16
C ILE A 49 -10.29 -11.16 15.11
N HIS A 50 -10.25 -12.32 14.47
CA HIS A 50 -11.14 -12.69 13.36
C HIS A 50 -10.96 -11.79 12.13
N ASN A 51 -9.70 -11.50 11.80
CA ASN A 51 -9.38 -10.78 10.58
C ASN A 51 -9.58 -11.69 9.36
N GLU A 52 -10.56 -11.37 8.50
CA GLU A 52 -10.90 -12.17 7.33
C GLU A 52 -9.71 -12.42 6.38
N VAL A 53 -8.77 -11.48 6.29
CA VAL A 53 -7.58 -11.64 5.44
C VAL A 53 -6.67 -12.72 6.03
N ILE A 54 -6.46 -12.70 7.35
CA ILE A 54 -5.66 -13.71 8.06
C ILE A 54 -6.31 -15.09 7.89
N GLU A 55 -7.60 -15.21 8.19
CA GLU A 55 -8.33 -16.46 8.09
C GLU A 55 -8.39 -17.04 6.67
N ASN A 56 -8.43 -16.18 5.64
CA ASN A 56 -8.43 -16.62 4.24
C ASN A 56 -7.03 -17.04 3.71
N LEU A 57 -5.96 -16.58 4.33
CA LEU A 57 -4.58 -16.88 3.90
C LEU A 57 -3.97 -18.05 4.66
N ILE A 58 -4.42 -18.32 5.86
CA ILE A 58 -4.01 -19.49 6.65
C ILE A 58 -4.85 -20.69 6.21
N THR A 59 -4.19 -21.75 5.75
CA THR A 59 -4.86 -22.96 5.26
C THR A 59 -5.26 -23.92 6.38
N ALA A 60 -4.56 -23.85 7.52
CA ALA A 60 -4.86 -24.64 8.70
C ALA A 60 -6.10 -24.09 9.45
N PRO A 61 -6.86 -24.92 10.16
CA PRO A 61 -7.86 -24.47 11.13
C PRO A 61 -7.27 -23.46 12.12
N THR A 62 -8.05 -22.44 12.48
CA THR A 62 -7.64 -21.40 13.43
C THR A 62 -8.50 -21.42 14.68
N GLU A 63 -7.89 -21.27 15.84
CA GLU A 63 -8.55 -21.12 17.13
C GLU A 63 -8.09 -19.83 17.81
N TYR A 64 -8.96 -19.23 18.64
CA TYR A 64 -8.68 -17.98 19.34
C TYR A 64 -8.94 -18.15 20.84
N MET A 65 -7.92 -17.89 21.66
CA MET A 65 -8.00 -18.03 23.11
C MET A 65 -7.57 -16.74 23.81
N GLU A 66 -8.43 -16.20 24.67
CA GLU A 66 -8.10 -15.04 25.49
C GLU A 66 -7.18 -15.44 26.64
N TYR A 67 -6.07 -14.71 26.83
CA TYR A 67 -5.15 -14.95 27.93
C TYR A 67 -4.93 -13.70 28.79
N SER A 68 -4.48 -13.98 30.00
CA SER A 68 -3.83 -13.01 30.88
C SER A 68 -2.46 -13.56 31.30
N PRO A 69 -1.53 -12.76 31.81
CA PRO A 69 -0.25 -13.28 32.31
C PRO A 69 -0.42 -14.42 33.33
N ALA A 70 -1.48 -14.38 34.14
CA ALA A 70 -1.75 -15.41 35.14
C ALA A 70 -2.27 -16.72 34.57
N SER A 71 -2.93 -16.70 33.40
CA SER A 71 -3.51 -17.89 32.75
C SER A 71 -2.65 -18.46 31.63
N LEU A 72 -1.67 -17.69 31.13
CA LEU A 72 -0.92 -18.03 29.90
C LEU A 72 -0.24 -19.40 29.98
N GLU A 73 0.45 -19.69 31.07
CA GLU A 73 1.12 -20.97 31.25
C GLU A 73 0.15 -22.16 31.24
N SER A 74 -0.99 -22.05 31.98
CA SER A 74 -2.00 -23.11 32.00
C SER A 74 -2.75 -23.27 30.67
N LEU A 75 -2.81 -22.24 29.83
CA LEU A 75 -3.34 -22.33 28.47
C LEU A 75 -2.39 -23.07 27.56
N LEU A 76 -1.09 -22.80 27.64
CA LEU A 76 -0.07 -23.52 26.87
C LEU A 76 -0.09 -25.03 27.17
N ASP A 77 -0.32 -25.43 28.43
CA ASP A 77 -0.44 -26.83 28.83
C ASP A 77 -1.70 -27.54 28.27
N GLN A 78 -2.67 -26.80 27.76
CA GLN A 78 -3.90 -27.34 27.16
C GLN A 78 -3.82 -27.46 25.63
N ILE A 79 -2.77 -26.92 25.03
CA ILE A 79 -2.63 -26.96 23.56
C ILE A 79 -2.14 -28.35 23.16
N GLU A 80 -2.88 -28.93 22.22
CA GLU A 80 -2.57 -30.25 21.67
C GLU A 80 -1.63 -30.16 20.46
N GLY A 81 -0.71 -31.10 20.34
CA GLY A 81 0.21 -31.23 19.21
C GLY A 81 1.41 -32.10 19.57
N ASP A 82 1.95 -32.81 18.58
CA ASP A 82 3.20 -33.57 18.73
C ASP A 82 4.43 -32.64 18.64
N GLU A 83 4.32 -31.61 17.80
CA GLU A 83 5.30 -30.51 17.68
C GLU A 83 4.56 -29.19 17.88
N ILE A 84 4.90 -28.43 18.91
CA ILE A 84 4.31 -27.12 19.21
C ILE A 84 5.34 -26.04 18.93
N PHE A 85 4.99 -25.13 18.02
CA PHE A 85 5.75 -23.94 17.65
C PHE A 85 5.07 -22.72 18.27
N ILE A 86 5.84 -21.82 18.88
CA ILE A 86 5.30 -20.60 19.50
C ILE A 86 5.97 -19.40 18.87
N ASP A 87 5.20 -18.58 18.16
CA ASP A 87 5.66 -17.27 17.67
C ASP A 87 5.54 -16.22 18.79
N VAL A 88 6.65 -15.51 19.00
CA VAL A 88 6.77 -14.54 20.10
C VAL A 88 6.72 -13.09 19.65
N HIS A 89 6.28 -12.81 18.42
CA HIS A 89 6.19 -11.43 17.93
C HIS A 89 5.21 -10.58 18.72
N GLY A 90 4.01 -11.06 18.94
CA GLY A 90 2.89 -10.29 19.47
C GLY A 90 2.81 -10.20 20.99
N GLY A 91 3.72 -10.83 21.71
CA GLY A 91 3.73 -10.80 23.17
C GLY A 91 4.42 -9.56 23.74
N ASP A 92 3.92 -9.08 24.88
CA ASP A 92 4.71 -8.17 25.72
C ASP A 92 5.90 -8.91 26.39
N ASP A 93 6.82 -8.20 26.98
CA ASP A 93 8.03 -8.77 27.60
C ASP A 93 7.71 -9.84 28.67
N LEU A 94 6.58 -9.68 29.38
CA LEU A 94 6.15 -10.64 30.40
C LEU A 94 5.59 -11.92 29.75
N ALA A 95 4.73 -11.79 28.74
CA ALA A 95 4.20 -12.92 27.99
C ALA A 95 5.33 -13.71 27.30
N ILE A 96 6.26 -13.03 26.65
CA ILE A 96 7.44 -13.66 26.03
C ILE A 96 8.28 -14.40 27.07
N SER A 97 8.47 -13.84 28.27
CA SER A 97 9.22 -14.49 29.35
C SER A 97 8.53 -15.76 29.86
N ILE A 98 7.20 -15.72 30.04
CA ILE A 98 6.40 -16.89 30.47
C ILE A 98 6.45 -17.99 29.40
N VAL A 99 6.22 -17.64 28.14
CA VAL A 99 6.24 -18.55 27.01
C VAL A 99 7.63 -19.20 26.86
N SER A 100 8.71 -18.41 26.98
CA SER A 100 10.07 -18.93 26.87
C SER A 100 10.39 -19.95 27.96
N ALA A 101 9.95 -19.69 29.19
CA ALA A 101 10.12 -20.63 30.31
C ALA A 101 9.27 -21.92 30.12
N ALA A 102 8.05 -21.78 29.61
CA ALA A 102 7.20 -22.93 29.28
C ALA A 102 7.77 -23.76 28.13
N ALA A 103 8.28 -23.09 27.08
CA ALA A 103 8.88 -23.73 25.92
C ALA A 103 10.13 -24.57 26.30
N GLU A 104 10.98 -24.06 27.19
CA GLU A 104 12.14 -24.81 27.68
C GLU A 104 11.71 -26.07 28.47
N ARG A 105 10.71 -25.95 29.37
CA ARG A 105 10.23 -27.08 30.16
C ARG A 105 9.56 -28.17 29.33
N ASN A 106 8.75 -27.76 28.36
CA ASN A 106 7.91 -28.64 27.56
C ASN A 106 8.55 -29.01 26.22
N ARG A 107 9.74 -28.48 25.93
CA ARG A 107 10.49 -28.69 24.68
C ARG A 107 9.71 -28.21 23.46
N TYR A 108 9.03 -27.06 23.56
CA TYR A 108 8.40 -26.41 22.43
C TYR A 108 9.42 -25.68 21.59
N TYR A 109 9.08 -25.42 20.33
CA TYR A 109 9.88 -24.59 19.41
C TYR A 109 9.48 -23.13 19.59
N ILE A 110 10.42 -22.21 19.72
CA ILE A 110 10.17 -20.78 19.69
C ILE A 110 10.50 -20.27 18.29
N CYS A 111 9.57 -19.52 17.68
CA CYS A 111 9.73 -18.92 16.36
C CYS A 111 9.83 -17.40 16.46
N TYR A 112 10.61 -16.82 15.56
CA TYR A 112 10.74 -15.38 15.43
C TYR A 112 11.03 -15.00 13.98
N SER A 113 10.27 -14.02 13.45
CA SER A 113 10.43 -13.52 12.08
C SER A 113 11.26 -12.23 12.07
N GLY A 114 12.49 -12.29 11.62
CA GLY A 114 13.34 -11.12 11.46
C GLY A 114 13.05 -10.38 10.16
N MET A 115 12.07 -9.49 10.12
CA MET A 115 11.71 -8.73 8.91
C MET A 115 12.89 -7.93 8.34
N SER A 116 13.69 -7.33 9.20
CA SER A 116 14.88 -6.57 8.79
C SER A 116 16.04 -7.43 8.29
N THR A 117 16.10 -8.70 8.72
CA THR A 117 17.17 -9.64 8.36
C THR A 117 16.77 -10.60 7.24
N ASP A 118 15.51 -10.58 6.80
CA ASP A 118 14.94 -11.54 5.82
C ASP A 118 15.12 -13.00 6.27
N GLN A 119 15.10 -13.26 7.62
CA GLN A 119 15.31 -14.55 8.23
C GLN A 119 14.17 -14.96 9.15
N PHE A 120 13.83 -16.23 9.13
CA PHE A 120 12.94 -16.88 10.09
C PHE A 120 13.79 -17.77 11.01
N TYR A 121 13.69 -17.52 12.31
CA TYR A 121 14.45 -18.21 13.34
C TYR A 121 13.58 -19.23 14.05
N ILE A 122 14.15 -20.41 14.33
CA ILE A 122 13.54 -21.44 15.17
C ILE A 122 14.56 -21.81 16.25
N LEU A 123 14.15 -21.65 17.51
CA LEU A 123 14.93 -22.02 18.69
C LEU A 123 14.33 -23.28 19.29
N HIS A 124 15.13 -24.29 19.53
CA HIS A 124 14.71 -25.54 20.16
C HIS A 124 15.90 -26.21 20.84
N ASP A 125 15.73 -26.71 22.09
CA ASP A 125 16.74 -27.39 22.88
C ASP A 125 18.11 -26.66 22.88
N GLY A 126 18.11 -25.35 23.09
CA GLY A 126 19.32 -24.53 23.12
C GLY A 126 20.02 -24.34 21.77
N THR A 127 19.42 -24.80 20.68
CA THR A 127 19.93 -24.60 19.32
C THR A 127 19.06 -23.60 18.54
N THR A 128 19.68 -22.83 17.66
CA THR A 128 19.00 -21.90 16.77
C THR A 128 19.21 -22.34 15.33
N SER A 129 18.13 -22.56 14.61
CA SER A 129 18.13 -22.73 13.16
C SER A 129 17.60 -21.49 12.47
N MET A 130 18.03 -21.24 11.24
CA MET A 130 17.63 -20.10 10.43
C MET A 130 17.17 -20.59 9.06
N GLN A 131 16.09 -19.97 8.58
CA GLN A 131 15.56 -20.20 7.24
C GLN A 131 15.34 -18.84 6.58
N LYS A 132 15.33 -18.82 5.25
CA LYS A 132 14.91 -17.60 4.54
C LYS A 132 13.44 -17.30 4.85
N LEU A 133 13.15 -16.05 5.20
CA LEU A 133 11.80 -15.60 5.47
C LEU A 133 10.96 -15.68 4.19
N LYS A 134 9.80 -16.30 4.28
CA LYS A 134 8.78 -16.33 3.22
C LYS A 134 7.64 -15.41 3.62
N VAL A 135 7.63 -14.21 3.09
CA VAL A 135 6.52 -13.29 3.31
C VAL A 135 5.47 -13.52 2.21
N PRO A 136 4.19 -13.63 2.55
CA PRO A 136 3.14 -13.81 1.56
C PRO A 136 3.07 -12.61 0.60
N ARG A 137 2.82 -12.90 -0.68
CA ARG A 137 2.56 -11.84 -1.66
C ARG A 137 1.12 -11.39 -1.49
N LEU A 138 0.94 -10.18 -1.05
CA LEU A 138 -0.37 -9.58 -0.84
C LEU A 138 -0.59 -8.44 -1.84
N SER A 139 -1.80 -8.36 -2.38
CA SER A 139 -2.23 -7.19 -3.13
C SER A 139 -2.39 -5.98 -2.21
N VAL A 140 -2.40 -4.79 -2.78
CA VAL A 140 -2.70 -3.54 -2.07
C VAL A 140 -4.02 -3.67 -1.29
N ARG A 141 -5.06 -4.23 -1.92
CA ARG A 141 -6.38 -4.44 -1.28
C ARG A 141 -6.31 -5.36 -0.06
N GLN A 142 -5.53 -6.44 -0.14
CA GLN A 142 -5.37 -7.36 0.98
C GLN A 142 -4.63 -6.71 2.14
N ILE A 143 -3.56 -5.95 1.87
CA ILE A 143 -2.84 -5.25 2.94
C ILE A 143 -3.75 -4.19 3.60
N VAL A 144 -4.43 -3.36 2.82
CA VAL A 144 -5.35 -2.36 3.37
C VAL A 144 -6.46 -3.00 4.21
N ALA A 145 -7.02 -4.14 3.74
CA ALA A 145 -8.04 -4.88 4.48
C ALA A 145 -7.49 -5.52 5.77
N LEU A 146 -6.23 -5.97 5.74
CA LEU A 146 -5.53 -6.51 6.90
C LEU A 146 -5.49 -5.48 8.07
N TYR A 147 -5.38 -4.18 7.74
CA TYR A 147 -5.42 -3.09 8.72
C TYR A 147 -6.80 -2.44 8.88
N GLY A 148 -7.86 -3.14 8.47
CA GLY A 148 -9.26 -2.76 8.70
C GLY A 148 -9.83 -1.72 7.73
N GLY A 149 -9.08 -1.34 6.69
CA GLY A 149 -9.56 -0.45 5.63
C GLY A 149 -10.27 -1.23 4.50
N LYS A 150 -11.11 -0.53 3.74
CA LYS A 150 -11.76 -1.08 2.54
C LYS A 150 -11.46 -0.20 1.33
N VAL A 151 -10.82 -0.78 0.33
CA VAL A 151 -10.52 -0.09 -0.92
C VAL A 151 -11.78 0.08 -1.74
N ARG A 152 -12.01 1.31 -2.22
CA ARG A 152 -13.12 1.69 -3.11
C ARG A 152 -12.58 2.37 -4.36
N ASN A 153 -13.36 2.31 -5.45
CA ASN A 153 -13.15 3.07 -6.69
C ASN A 153 -11.71 3.03 -7.22
N LEU A 154 -11.31 1.87 -7.73
CA LEU A 154 -10.15 1.83 -8.63
C LEU A 154 -10.60 2.35 -9.98
N PRO A 155 -10.04 3.44 -10.52
CA PRO A 155 -10.33 3.89 -11.87
C PRO A 155 -9.69 2.92 -12.87
N GLU A 156 -10.43 1.88 -13.25
CA GLU A 156 -9.96 0.84 -14.19
C GLU A 156 -9.71 1.37 -15.61
N SER A 157 -10.22 2.56 -15.95
CA SER A 157 -10.27 3.08 -17.31
C SER A 157 -8.95 3.67 -17.83
N TYR A 158 -7.87 3.66 -17.05
CA TYR A 158 -6.65 4.40 -17.40
C TYR A 158 -5.42 3.55 -17.67
N PHE A 159 -5.57 2.26 -17.73
CA PHE A 159 -4.42 1.35 -17.79
C PHE A 159 -4.01 0.95 -19.20
N ASP A 160 -4.60 1.55 -20.23
CA ASP A 160 -4.19 1.31 -21.60
C ASP A 160 -3.06 2.26 -22.04
N ASP A 161 -2.40 1.87 -23.13
CA ASP A 161 -1.30 2.65 -23.72
C ASP A 161 -1.74 4.04 -24.22
N TYR A 162 -3.03 4.21 -24.50
CA TYR A 162 -3.57 5.47 -24.99
C TYR A 162 -3.71 6.50 -23.87
N GLY A 163 -4.29 6.12 -22.75
CA GLY A 163 -4.39 6.95 -21.55
C GLY A 163 -3.03 7.32 -20.98
N ARG A 164 -2.05 6.40 -21.05
CA ARG A 164 -0.66 6.68 -20.71
C ARG A 164 -0.07 7.82 -21.55
N LYS A 165 -0.26 7.76 -22.87
CA LYS A 165 0.24 8.85 -23.76
C LYS A 165 -0.42 10.17 -23.45
N ALA A 166 -1.74 10.19 -23.23
CA ALA A 166 -2.46 11.41 -22.84
C ALA A 166 -1.88 12.03 -21.55
N ALA A 167 -1.60 11.22 -20.54
CA ALA A 167 -0.99 11.70 -19.30
C ALA A 167 0.44 12.24 -19.52
N GLU A 168 1.26 11.54 -20.31
CA GLU A 168 2.62 11.97 -20.67
C GLU A 168 2.60 13.32 -21.43
N GLU A 169 1.64 13.52 -22.36
CA GLU A 169 1.45 14.77 -23.09
C GLU A 169 1.08 15.93 -22.15
N CYS A 170 0.10 15.74 -21.28
CA CYS A 170 -0.31 16.73 -20.31
C CYS A 170 0.84 17.14 -19.39
N LEU A 171 1.59 16.19 -18.87
CA LEU A 171 2.74 16.44 -18.00
C LEU A 171 3.88 17.16 -18.75
N ALA A 172 4.12 16.80 -20.00
CA ALA A 172 5.13 17.47 -20.84
C ALA A 172 4.77 18.94 -21.08
N GLU A 173 3.50 19.25 -21.38
CA GLU A 173 3.04 20.64 -21.54
C GLU A 173 3.11 21.43 -20.22
N HIS A 174 2.76 20.85 -19.11
CA HIS A 174 2.94 21.47 -17.79
C HIS A 174 4.41 21.80 -17.53
N ARG A 175 5.32 20.85 -17.73
CA ARG A 175 6.77 21.05 -17.52
C ARG A 175 7.38 22.07 -18.48
N ARG A 176 6.82 22.22 -19.70
CA ARG A 176 7.23 23.25 -20.66
C ARG A 176 6.91 24.65 -20.16
N SER A 177 5.72 24.87 -19.60
CA SER A 177 5.30 26.14 -19.00
C SER A 177 4.15 25.98 -18.01
N ALA A 178 4.47 25.76 -16.73
CA ALA A 178 3.50 25.61 -15.66
C ALA A 178 2.49 26.78 -15.58
N LYS A 179 2.97 28.02 -15.81
CA LYS A 179 2.09 29.20 -15.80
C LYS A 179 1.05 29.16 -16.92
N ARG A 180 1.47 28.80 -18.14
CA ARG A 180 0.58 28.73 -19.31
C ARG A 180 -0.38 27.55 -19.19
N TRP A 181 0.12 26.39 -18.74
CA TRP A 181 -0.72 25.22 -18.45
C TRP A 181 -1.80 25.55 -17.41
N THR A 182 -1.43 26.18 -16.28
CA THR A 182 -2.39 26.56 -15.24
C THR A 182 -3.46 27.49 -15.76
N ALA A 183 -3.12 28.42 -16.65
CA ALA A 183 -4.13 29.32 -17.26
C ALA A 183 -5.09 28.55 -18.19
N PHE A 184 -4.56 27.61 -18.99
CA PHE A 184 -5.33 26.73 -19.87
C PHE A 184 -6.29 25.84 -19.06
N ALA A 185 -5.77 25.12 -18.07
CA ALA A 185 -6.53 24.23 -17.21
C ALA A 185 -7.67 24.98 -16.46
N LYS A 186 -7.36 26.16 -15.90
CA LYS A 186 -8.36 26.99 -15.23
C LYS A 186 -9.47 27.48 -16.18
N ALA A 187 -9.12 27.82 -17.41
CA ALA A 187 -10.11 28.25 -18.40
C ALA A 187 -11.09 27.10 -18.73
N ILE A 188 -10.60 25.86 -18.82
CA ILE A 188 -11.43 24.68 -19.02
C ILE A 188 -12.28 24.39 -17.77
N ALA A 189 -11.68 24.40 -16.58
CA ALA A 189 -12.36 24.11 -15.32
C ALA A 189 -13.46 25.13 -14.99
N SER A 190 -13.24 26.42 -15.27
CA SER A 190 -14.18 27.50 -14.94
C SER A 190 -15.46 27.51 -15.80
N ALA A 191 -15.37 27.07 -17.04
CA ALA A 191 -16.51 26.97 -17.94
C ALA A 191 -17.40 25.75 -17.70
N GLY A 192 -16.90 24.76 -16.94
CA GLY A 192 -17.53 23.45 -16.75
C GLY A 192 -18.45 23.32 -15.53
N SER A 193 -18.66 24.36 -14.73
CA SER A 193 -19.43 24.23 -13.47
C SER A 193 -20.91 23.86 -13.65
N SER A 194 -21.49 24.00 -14.84
CA SER A 194 -22.85 23.55 -15.17
C SER A 194 -22.91 22.19 -15.91
N GLN A 195 -21.78 21.54 -16.20
CA GLN A 195 -21.71 20.36 -17.09
C GLN A 195 -20.78 19.26 -16.52
N LYS A 196 -20.88 18.97 -15.23
CA LYS A 196 -20.03 17.97 -14.57
C LYS A 196 -20.08 16.56 -15.17
N GLU A 197 -21.06 16.26 -16.00
CA GLU A 197 -21.21 14.95 -16.68
C GLU A 197 -20.92 15.01 -18.19
N ASN A 198 -20.48 16.14 -18.72
CA ASN A 198 -20.37 16.33 -20.16
C ASN A 198 -18.89 16.35 -20.58
N THR A 199 -18.49 15.40 -21.42
CA THR A 199 -17.14 15.33 -22.02
C THR A 199 -16.92 16.39 -23.10
N VAL A 200 -17.96 17.16 -23.48
CA VAL A 200 -17.90 18.22 -24.49
C VAL A 200 -17.76 19.58 -23.82
N TRP A 201 -16.68 20.29 -24.12
CA TRP A 201 -16.43 21.64 -23.64
C TRP A 201 -16.45 22.64 -24.81
N ARG A 202 -17.04 23.81 -24.64
CA ARG A 202 -17.16 24.84 -25.67
C ARG A 202 -16.78 26.22 -25.15
N ALA A 203 -16.08 26.98 -25.99
CA ALA A 203 -15.67 28.36 -25.72
C ALA A 203 -15.74 29.23 -26.98
N ASP A 204 -15.34 30.50 -26.82
CA ASP A 204 -15.07 31.40 -27.95
C ASP A 204 -13.87 30.90 -28.77
N THR A 205 -13.85 31.21 -30.07
CA THR A 205 -12.77 30.87 -30.97
C THR A 205 -11.41 31.43 -30.54
N LYS A 206 -11.46 32.58 -29.80
CA LYS A 206 -10.24 33.17 -29.22
C LYS A 206 -9.49 32.16 -28.30
N PHE A 207 -10.22 31.34 -27.54
CA PHE A 207 -9.58 30.31 -26.72
C PHE A 207 -8.74 29.34 -27.56
N TYR A 208 -9.27 28.89 -28.69
CA TYR A 208 -8.53 28.00 -29.60
C TYR A 208 -7.21 28.65 -30.04
N HIS A 209 -7.26 29.90 -30.52
CA HIS A 209 -6.06 30.61 -30.99
C HIS A 209 -5.08 30.92 -29.87
N ASP A 210 -5.56 31.25 -28.66
CA ASP A 210 -4.71 31.53 -27.51
C ASP A 210 -3.91 30.27 -27.04
N TYR A 211 -4.50 29.08 -27.22
CA TYR A 211 -3.93 27.80 -26.73
C TYR A 211 -3.64 26.77 -27.83
N GLU A 212 -3.69 27.15 -29.11
CA GLU A 212 -3.47 26.25 -30.25
C GLU A 212 -2.22 25.35 -30.08
N ASN A 213 -1.07 25.93 -29.71
CA ASN A 213 0.15 25.17 -29.49
C ASN A 213 0.06 24.11 -28.35
N ILE A 214 -0.79 24.32 -27.34
CA ILE A 214 -1.03 23.32 -26.28
C ILE A 214 -1.94 22.24 -26.86
N LEU A 215 -3.03 22.63 -27.51
CA LEU A 215 -4.01 21.70 -28.06
C LEU A 215 -3.41 20.77 -29.12
N GLU A 216 -2.52 21.26 -29.95
CA GLU A 216 -1.78 20.45 -30.95
C GLU A 216 -0.86 19.40 -30.32
N ASN A 217 -0.38 19.62 -29.09
CA ASN A 217 0.48 18.70 -28.36
C ASN A 217 -0.30 17.68 -27.50
N LEU A 218 -1.62 17.67 -27.57
CA LEU A 218 -2.51 16.79 -26.79
C LEU A 218 -3.37 15.87 -27.68
N PRO A 219 -2.81 15.20 -28.70
CA PRO A 219 -3.61 14.41 -29.66
C PRO A 219 -4.31 13.20 -29.03
N HIS A 220 -3.84 12.72 -27.87
CA HIS A 220 -4.44 11.58 -27.19
C HIS A 220 -5.43 11.99 -26.08
N VAL A 221 -5.67 13.29 -25.88
CA VAL A 221 -6.59 13.78 -24.82
C VAL A 221 -8.00 13.96 -25.34
N PHE A 222 -8.17 14.28 -26.61
CA PHE A 222 -9.43 14.67 -27.21
C PHE A 222 -9.84 13.78 -28.37
N ASP A 223 -11.13 13.40 -28.43
CA ASP A 223 -11.76 12.82 -29.61
C ASP A 223 -11.90 13.85 -30.73
N PHE A 224 -12.13 15.10 -30.33
CA PHE A 224 -12.18 16.24 -31.22
C PHE A 224 -11.62 17.50 -30.53
N CYS A 225 -10.80 18.22 -31.26
CA CYS A 225 -10.27 19.52 -30.85
C CYS A 225 -10.24 20.46 -32.06
N GLY A 226 -11.05 21.53 -32.04
CA GLY A 226 -11.09 22.42 -33.16
C GLY A 226 -12.21 23.46 -33.09
N ILE A 227 -12.46 24.14 -34.24
CA ILE A 227 -13.54 25.09 -34.37
C ILE A 227 -14.71 24.43 -35.11
N ARG A 228 -15.89 24.44 -34.47
CA ARG A 228 -17.15 23.92 -35.02
C ARG A 228 -18.27 24.96 -34.75
N ASP A 229 -19.07 25.30 -35.74
CA ASP A 229 -20.15 26.25 -35.66
C ASP A 229 -19.74 27.63 -35.08
N GLY A 230 -18.53 28.09 -35.43
CA GLY A 230 -18.01 29.38 -34.97
C GLY A 230 -17.60 29.41 -33.49
N ARG A 231 -17.41 28.25 -32.86
CA ARG A 231 -16.91 28.11 -31.49
C ARG A 231 -15.78 27.12 -31.41
N CYS A 232 -14.88 27.29 -30.44
CA CYS A 232 -13.97 26.25 -30.02
C CYS A 232 -14.76 25.13 -29.36
N GLU A 233 -14.56 23.90 -29.83
CA GLU A 233 -15.12 22.70 -29.25
C GLU A 233 -14.00 21.71 -28.91
N LEU A 234 -13.97 21.24 -27.67
CA LEU A 234 -13.11 20.15 -27.19
C LEU A 234 -14.01 19.00 -26.75
N VAL A 235 -13.77 17.81 -27.30
CA VAL A 235 -14.47 16.59 -26.91
C VAL A 235 -13.44 15.68 -26.28
N PHE A 236 -13.53 15.50 -24.96
CA PHE A 236 -12.68 14.55 -24.24
C PHE A 236 -13.18 13.12 -24.46
N HIS A 237 -12.29 12.15 -24.49
CA HIS A 237 -12.67 10.73 -24.59
C HIS A 237 -13.66 10.33 -23.48
N ASP A 238 -13.35 10.73 -22.25
CA ASP A 238 -14.24 10.59 -21.10
C ASP A 238 -13.90 11.63 -20.00
N ARG A 239 -14.58 11.51 -18.86
CA ARG A 239 -14.38 12.39 -17.71
C ARG A 239 -12.95 12.36 -17.19
N ALA A 240 -12.30 11.27 -17.30
CA ALA A 240 -10.99 11.08 -16.75
C ALA A 240 -9.92 11.82 -17.59
N TYR A 241 -10.01 11.81 -18.91
CA TYR A 241 -9.16 12.64 -19.76
C TYR A 241 -9.35 14.13 -19.50
N GLN A 242 -10.57 14.54 -19.11
CA GLN A 242 -10.79 15.90 -18.65
C GLN A 242 -10.02 16.20 -17.35
N LEU A 243 -9.93 15.24 -16.42
CA LEU A 243 -9.16 15.39 -15.19
C LEU A 243 -7.66 15.50 -15.46
N LEU A 244 -7.11 14.79 -16.45
CA LEU A 244 -5.70 14.96 -16.86
C LEU A 244 -5.35 16.41 -17.19
N VAL A 245 -6.32 17.17 -17.70
CA VAL A 245 -6.12 18.59 -18.06
C VAL A 245 -6.41 19.51 -16.88
N THR A 246 -7.49 19.26 -16.14
CA THR A 246 -7.99 20.19 -15.13
C THR A 246 -7.39 20.02 -13.75
N ASP A 247 -6.79 18.87 -13.48
CA ASP A 247 -6.09 18.57 -12.24
C ASP A 247 -4.64 18.18 -12.56
N ILE A 248 -3.71 19.06 -12.26
CA ILE A 248 -2.29 18.87 -12.61
C ILE A 248 -1.62 17.76 -11.79
N GLY A 249 -2.17 17.38 -10.65
CA GLY A 249 -1.70 16.24 -9.86
C GLY A 249 -1.83 14.94 -10.66
N VAL A 250 -2.96 14.78 -11.34
CA VAL A 250 -3.32 13.53 -12.02
C VAL A 250 -2.28 13.03 -13.03
N PRO A 251 -1.78 13.84 -14.00
CA PRO A 251 -0.73 13.37 -14.91
C PRO A 251 0.57 12.94 -14.21
N PHE A 252 0.92 13.57 -13.08
CA PHE A 252 2.11 13.21 -12.31
C PHE A 252 1.92 11.93 -11.50
N GLU A 253 0.72 11.70 -10.95
CA GLU A 253 0.33 10.43 -10.34
C GLU A 253 0.47 9.28 -11.35
N TYR A 254 0.01 9.48 -12.60
CA TYR A 254 0.16 8.51 -13.69
C TYR A 254 1.62 8.21 -14.01
N GLU A 255 2.47 9.24 -14.15
CA GLU A 255 3.91 9.03 -14.38
C GLU A 255 4.53 8.18 -13.27
N THR A 256 4.18 8.49 -12.02
CA THR A 256 4.67 7.75 -10.85
C THR A 256 4.19 6.30 -10.90
N TYR A 257 2.90 6.09 -11.13
CA TYR A 257 2.31 4.76 -11.28
C TYR A 257 3.02 3.93 -12.36
N TYR A 258 3.21 4.47 -13.56
CA TYR A 258 3.87 3.75 -14.64
C TYR A 258 5.34 3.44 -14.33
N GLN A 259 6.05 4.29 -13.61
CA GLN A 259 7.41 3.96 -13.16
C GLN A 259 7.42 2.73 -12.24
N MET A 260 6.39 2.54 -11.40
CA MET A 260 6.26 1.36 -10.55
C MET A 260 5.92 0.11 -11.39
N VAL A 261 4.89 0.19 -12.23
CA VAL A 261 4.41 -0.91 -13.08
C VAL A 261 5.50 -1.39 -14.05
N ASP A 262 6.15 -0.46 -14.76
CA ASP A 262 7.20 -0.78 -15.75
C ASP A 262 8.43 -1.45 -15.12
N SER A 263 8.69 -1.18 -13.84
CA SER A 263 9.79 -1.80 -13.12
C SER A 263 9.60 -3.31 -12.93
N LYS A 264 8.36 -3.79 -12.89
CA LYS A 264 7.96 -5.20 -12.63
C LYS A 264 8.53 -5.74 -11.31
N ALA A 265 8.85 -4.86 -10.37
CA ALA A 265 9.51 -5.23 -9.12
C ALA A 265 8.55 -5.39 -7.95
N PHE A 266 7.34 -4.86 -8.06
CA PHE A 266 6.32 -4.87 -7.01
C PHE A 266 5.36 -6.05 -7.20
N ASP A 267 4.78 -6.52 -6.09
CA ASP A 267 3.79 -7.60 -6.10
C ASP A 267 2.45 -7.11 -6.67
N ASP A 268 2.08 -5.85 -6.36
CA ASP A 268 0.89 -5.16 -6.86
C ASP A 268 1.11 -3.65 -6.89
N VAL A 269 0.43 -2.93 -7.78
CA VAL A 269 0.48 -1.47 -7.90
C VAL A 269 -0.89 -0.94 -8.28
N ASP A 270 -1.44 -0.05 -7.48
CA ASP A 270 -2.72 0.62 -7.71
C ASP A 270 -2.56 2.13 -7.78
N LEU A 271 -3.46 2.78 -8.51
CA LEU A 271 -3.50 4.22 -8.72
C LEU A 271 -4.79 4.80 -8.13
N ARG A 272 -4.68 5.96 -7.44
CA ARG A 272 -5.83 6.74 -6.91
C ARG A 272 -6.76 5.89 -6.06
N VAL A 273 -6.20 5.27 -5.04
CA VAL A 273 -6.90 4.33 -4.17
C VAL A 273 -7.68 5.10 -3.11
N ASN A 274 -9.01 5.02 -3.15
CA ASN A 274 -9.87 5.53 -2.09
C ASN A 274 -10.08 4.45 -1.03
N ILE A 275 -9.75 4.79 0.22
CA ILE A 275 -9.86 3.87 1.36
C ILE A 275 -10.90 4.39 2.34
N ASP A 276 -11.87 3.55 2.66
CA ASP A 276 -12.75 3.72 3.79
C ASP A 276 -12.05 3.24 5.06
N TRP A 277 -11.99 4.09 6.08
CA TRP A 277 -11.21 3.81 7.30
C TRP A 277 -11.83 2.76 8.22
N ASN A 278 -13.14 2.61 8.17
CA ASN A 278 -13.88 1.73 9.07
C ASN A 278 -14.36 0.43 8.40
N GLY A 279 -14.02 0.24 7.12
CA GLY A 279 -14.36 -0.98 6.37
C GLY A 279 -15.85 -1.20 6.12
N GLY A 280 -16.70 -0.29 6.58
CA GLY A 280 -18.15 -0.38 6.52
C GLY A 280 -18.75 -0.08 5.14
N ASP A 281 -20.07 0.00 5.08
CA ASP A 281 -20.78 0.50 3.91
C ASP A 281 -20.65 2.02 3.84
N PHE A 282 -20.42 2.55 2.64
CA PHE A 282 -20.23 3.97 2.44
C PHE A 282 -21.45 4.76 2.87
N VAL A 283 -21.28 5.59 3.90
CA VAL A 283 -22.24 6.62 4.30
C VAL A 283 -21.62 7.98 3.92
N SER A 284 -22.41 8.87 3.35
CA SER A 284 -21.94 10.22 3.03
C SER A 284 -21.43 10.92 4.30
N GLY A 285 -20.16 11.30 4.31
CA GLY A 285 -19.49 11.91 5.45
C GLY A 285 -18.57 10.98 6.25
N ASP A 286 -18.46 9.70 5.87
CA ASP A 286 -17.48 8.80 6.45
C ASP A 286 -16.05 9.31 6.18
N PRO A 287 -15.13 9.15 7.15
CA PRO A 287 -13.73 9.46 6.93
C PRO A 287 -13.15 8.51 5.87
N ASN A 288 -12.60 9.09 4.84
CA ASN A 288 -11.89 8.38 3.79
C ASN A 288 -10.51 9.00 3.56
N SER A 289 -9.61 8.25 2.96
CA SER A 289 -8.33 8.74 2.46
C SER A 289 -8.19 8.38 0.99
N GLU A 290 -7.70 9.31 0.20
CA GLU A 290 -7.22 9.05 -1.15
C GLU A 290 -5.70 8.89 -1.09
N LEU A 291 -5.18 7.78 -1.62
CA LEU A 291 -3.76 7.54 -1.82
C LEU A 291 -3.46 7.64 -3.31
N ASP A 292 -2.51 8.50 -3.68
CA ASP A 292 -2.24 8.83 -5.07
C ASP A 292 -1.73 7.62 -5.86
N VAL A 293 -0.66 6.98 -5.37
CA VAL A 293 -0.13 5.70 -5.88
C VAL A 293 0.19 4.79 -4.70
N VAL A 294 -0.18 3.53 -4.81
CA VAL A 294 0.08 2.54 -3.76
C VAL A 294 0.68 1.30 -4.40
N ALA A 295 1.69 0.74 -3.77
CA ALA A 295 2.25 -0.54 -4.21
C ALA A 295 2.39 -1.50 -3.03
N SER A 296 2.52 -2.77 -3.32
CA SER A 296 2.88 -3.79 -2.33
C SER A 296 4.13 -4.53 -2.75
N LEU A 297 4.96 -4.87 -1.78
CA LEU A 297 6.14 -5.71 -2.00
C LEU A 297 6.53 -6.41 -0.70
N LYS A 298 6.62 -7.74 -0.74
CA LYS A 298 7.00 -8.57 0.42
C LYS A 298 6.16 -8.24 1.67
N GLY A 299 4.84 -8.17 1.51
CA GLY A 299 3.90 -7.86 2.59
C GLY A 299 3.93 -6.42 3.12
N ARG A 300 4.78 -5.54 2.59
CA ARG A 300 4.86 -4.12 2.97
C ARG A 300 4.01 -3.28 2.04
N LEU A 301 3.25 -2.35 2.60
CA LEU A 301 2.54 -1.31 1.83
C LEU A 301 3.50 -0.15 1.54
N ILE A 302 3.54 0.27 0.30
CA ILE A 302 4.29 1.44 -0.15
C ILE A 302 3.26 2.51 -0.52
N SER A 303 3.13 3.52 0.35
CA SER A 303 2.19 4.64 0.15
C SER A 303 2.94 5.81 -0.45
N ILE A 304 2.58 6.20 -1.66
CA ILE A 304 3.26 7.24 -2.44
C ILE A 304 2.32 8.43 -2.61
N SER A 305 2.68 9.57 -2.03
CA SER A 305 1.99 10.84 -2.29
C SER A 305 2.70 11.62 -3.40
N CYS A 306 1.94 12.15 -4.35
CA CYS A 306 2.42 12.83 -5.54
C CYS A 306 2.10 14.33 -5.47
N LYS A 307 3.13 15.17 -5.59
CA LYS A 307 3.00 16.64 -5.56
C LYS A 307 3.54 17.25 -6.85
N ALA A 308 2.66 17.62 -7.77
CA ALA A 308 3.03 18.25 -9.05
C ALA A 308 3.59 19.69 -8.91
N GLY A 309 3.57 20.25 -7.71
CA GLY A 309 4.02 21.60 -7.40
C GLY A 309 4.71 21.68 -6.04
N LYS A 310 4.78 22.92 -5.50
CA LYS A 310 5.35 23.13 -4.18
C LYS A 310 4.51 22.40 -3.11
N TYR A 311 5.21 21.78 -2.19
CA TYR A 311 4.64 21.15 -0.99
C TYR A 311 5.21 21.78 0.28
N ASP A 312 4.60 21.50 1.40
CA ASP A 312 5.05 21.91 2.73
C ASP A 312 5.34 20.70 3.63
N GLN A 313 5.75 20.95 4.86
CA GLN A 313 6.01 19.87 5.81
C GLN A 313 4.76 19.04 6.13
N GLN A 314 3.56 19.61 5.97
CA GLN A 314 2.31 18.91 6.20
C GLN A 314 2.19 17.69 5.29
N ALA A 315 2.62 17.79 4.02
CA ALA A 315 2.60 16.66 3.09
C ALA A 315 3.47 15.48 3.56
N ILE A 316 4.59 15.74 4.26
CA ILE A 316 5.45 14.69 4.82
C ILE A 316 4.73 13.95 5.97
N TYR A 317 4.04 14.70 6.84
CA TYR A 317 3.26 14.08 7.92
C TYR A 317 2.07 13.29 7.40
N GLU A 318 1.37 13.80 6.39
CA GLU A 318 0.20 13.13 5.79
C GLU A 318 0.57 11.78 5.15
N VAL A 319 1.64 11.72 4.37
CA VAL A 319 2.04 10.45 3.75
C VAL A 319 2.49 9.44 4.81
N LYS A 320 3.18 9.90 5.87
CA LYS A 320 3.56 9.03 7.00
C LYS A 320 2.33 8.48 7.72
N ALA A 321 1.38 9.35 8.08
CA ALA A 321 0.17 8.96 8.78
C ALA A 321 -0.69 7.96 7.98
N ASN A 322 -0.82 8.18 6.68
CA ASN A 322 -1.55 7.27 5.80
C ASN A 322 -0.83 5.91 5.66
N ALA A 323 0.50 5.92 5.50
CA ALA A 323 1.28 4.70 5.41
C ALA A 323 1.14 3.84 6.69
N ASP A 324 1.31 4.44 7.86
CA ASP A 324 1.17 3.76 9.16
C ASP A 324 -0.25 3.23 9.38
N LYS A 325 -1.26 4.01 8.98
CA LYS A 325 -2.66 3.62 9.15
C LYS A 325 -3.04 2.39 8.33
N PHE A 326 -2.57 2.30 7.08
CA PHE A 326 -3.02 1.29 6.12
C PHE A 326 -2.00 0.19 5.81
N GLY A 327 -0.80 0.30 6.33
CA GLY A 327 0.26 -0.68 6.11
C GLY A 327 1.10 -0.98 7.34
N GLY A 328 0.70 -0.43 8.51
CA GLY A 328 1.37 -0.65 9.79
C GLY A 328 2.80 -0.10 9.86
N ILE A 329 3.53 -0.54 10.88
CA ILE A 329 4.90 -0.07 11.14
C ILE A 329 5.91 -0.46 10.06
N THR A 330 5.61 -1.48 9.27
CA THR A 330 6.46 -1.95 8.17
C THR A 330 6.24 -1.20 6.86
N SER A 331 5.26 -0.31 6.81
CA SER A 331 4.93 0.48 5.63
C SER A 331 6.06 1.37 5.16
N VAL A 332 6.05 1.71 3.88
CA VAL A 332 7.05 2.58 3.24
C VAL A 332 6.37 3.87 2.78
N PRO A 333 6.45 4.96 3.55
CA PRO A 333 5.94 6.25 3.13
C PRO A 333 6.89 6.91 2.13
N VAL A 334 6.35 7.34 0.99
CA VAL A 334 7.11 7.99 -0.10
C VAL A 334 6.42 9.29 -0.51
N LEU A 335 7.17 10.37 -0.59
CA LEU A 335 6.71 11.63 -1.16
C LEU A 335 7.45 11.88 -2.48
N CYS A 336 6.71 11.82 -3.60
CA CYS A 336 7.22 12.18 -4.93
C CYS A 336 6.83 13.62 -5.27
N ALA A 337 7.79 14.42 -5.77
CA ALA A 337 7.55 15.80 -6.16
C ALA A 337 8.07 16.10 -7.56
N ASP A 338 7.28 16.80 -8.39
CA ASP A 338 7.72 17.24 -9.75
C ASP A 338 8.51 18.55 -9.72
N ILE A 339 9.05 18.91 -8.57
CA ILE A 339 9.96 20.04 -8.38
C ILE A 339 11.07 19.65 -7.41
N ASP A 340 12.22 20.31 -7.52
CA ASP A 340 13.30 20.28 -6.52
C ASP A 340 13.06 21.44 -5.54
N MET A 341 12.74 21.15 -4.29
CA MET A 341 12.43 22.19 -3.29
C MET A 341 13.69 22.88 -2.76
N GLU A 342 14.84 22.20 -2.81
CA GLU A 342 16.13 22.70 -2.29
C GLU A 342 16.04 23.22 -0.84
N ARG A 343 15.27 22.51 -0.01
CA ARG A 343 15.02 22.85 1.40
C ARG A 343 15.58 21.77 2.34
N PRO A 344 16.77 22.01 2.93
CA PRO A 344 17.40 21.04 3.84
C PRO A 344 16.49 20.62 5.00
N GLU A 345 15.69 21.54 5.54
CA GLU A 345 14.76 21.29 6.64
C GLU A 345 13.65 20.27 6.27
N TYR A 346 13.29 20.14 4.99
CA TYR A 346 12.31 19.13 4.54
C TYR A 346 12.97 17.76 4.42
N VAL A 347 14.22 17.71 3.96
CA VAL A 347 15.00 16.48 3.92
C VAL A 347 15.26 15.95 5.33
N GLU A 348 15.63 16.82 6.27
CA GLU A 348 15.78 16.45 7.69
C GLU A 348 14.49 15.89 8.27
N LYS A 349 13.35 16.57 8.02
CA LYS A 349 12.04 16.12 8.52
C LYS A 349 11.63 14.79 7.90
N ALA A 350 11.84 14.59 6.61
CA ALA A 350 11.56 13.33 5.95
C ALA A 350 12.40 12.17 6.54
N ASN A 351 13.69 12.42 6.77
CA ASN A 351 14.58 11.43 7.41
C ASN A 351 14.16 11.10 8.85
N GLU A 352 13.79 12.12 9.66
CA GLU A 352 13.30 11.93 11.03
C GLU A 352 12.05 11.03 11.08
N LEU A 353 11.17 11.16 10.09
CA LEU A 353 9.92 10.41 10.00
C LEU A 353 10.05 9.12 9.18
N ASN A 354 11.24 8.74 8.74
CA ASN A 354 11.47 7.63 7.81
C ASN A 354 10.60 7.71 6.53
N VAL A 355 10.48 8.92 5.96
CA VAL A 355 9.80 9.17 4.69
C VAL A 355 10.83 9.27 3.57
N LEU A 356 10.69 8.46 2.53
CA LEU A 356 11.52 8.58 1.33
C LEU A 356 11.04 9.78 0.50
N LEU A 357 11.93 10.75 0.29
CA LEU A 357 11.67 11.90 -0.57
C LEU A 357 12.31 11.68 -1.94
N ILE A 358 11.50 11.77 -3.00
CA ILE A 358 11.92 11.65 -4.40
C ILE A 358 11.52 12.92 -5.15
N GLU A 359 12.46 13.70 -5.58
CA GLU A 359 12.20 14.99 -6.23
C GLU A 359 12.37 14.91 -7.76
N HIS A 360 12.10 16.02 -8.45
CA HIS A 360 12.05 16.12 -9.93
C HIS A 360 13.26 15.49 -10.64
N LYS A 361 14.47 15.68 -10.14
CA LYS A 361 15.69 15.15 -10.77
C LYS A 361 15.66 13.62 -10.89
N GLU A 362 15.17 12.94 -9.87
CA GLU A 362 15.08 11.48 -9.81
C GLU A 362 13.86 10.99 -10.61
N MET A 363 12.72 11.69 -10.48
CA MET A 363 11.49 11.38 -11.24
C MET A 363 11.75 11.47 -12.74
N LYS A 364 12.38 12.54 -13.22
CA LYS A 364 12.74 12.73 -14.62
C LYS A 364 13.68 11.65 -15.17
N LYS A 365 14.53 11.06 -14.32
CA LYS A 365 15.40 9.94 -14.69
C LYS A 365 14.69 8.58 -14.62
N LYS A 366 13.40 8.56 -14.30
CA LYS A 366 12.59 7.34 -14.11
C LYS A 366 13.19 6.38 -13.06
N LYS A 367 13.68 6.94 -11.94
CA LYS A 367 14.37 6.19 -10.89
C LYS A 367 13.54 5.91 -9.65
N ALA A 368 12.28 6.35 -9.60
CA ALA A 368 11.46 6.23 -8.39
C ALA A 368 11.39 4.80 -7.87
N ALA A 369 11.09 3.82 -8.73
CA ALA A 369 11.05 2.40 -8.32
C ALA A 369 12.39 1.91 -7.76
N GLN A 370 13.51 2.25 -8.39
CA GLN A 370 14.85 1.85 -7.93
C GLN A 370 15.19 2.47 -6.56
N MET A 371 14.79 3.71 -6.32
CA MET A 371 15.03 4.39 -5.05
C MET A 371 14.20 3.77 -3.93
N ILE A 372 12.94 3.43 -4.20
CA ILE A 372 12.07 2.73 -3.24
C ILE A 372 12.67 1.37 -2.88
N LEU A 373 13.06 0.57 -3.88
CA LEU A 373 13.68 -0.74 -3.64
C LEU A 373 14.94 -0.63 -2.79
N LYS A 374 15.82 0.30 -3.13
CA LYS A 374 17.03 0.56 -2.35
C LYS A 374 16.74 1.01 -0.92
N TRP A 375 15.71 1.86 -0.73
CA TRP A 375 15.27 2.30 0.59
C TRP A 375 14.80 1.11 1.44
N MET A 376 14.02 0.21 0.86
CA MET A 376 13.52 -0.99 1.53
C MET A 376 14.62 -1.99 1.92
N GLU A 377 15.79 -1.95 1.28
CA GLU A 377 16.94 -2.78 1.65
C GLU A 377 17.68 -2.24 2.90
N THR A 378 17.49 -0.97 3.23
CA THR A 378 18.24 -0.29 4.30
C THR A 378 17.39 0.13 5.49
N HIS A 379 16.06 0.05 5.37
CA HIS A 379 15.05 0.42 6.36
C HIS A 379 13.98 -0.67 6.48
#